data_3947c242eabb206eb543c680a8b63623
#
_entry.id   3947c242eabb206eb543c680a8b63623
#
_cell.length_a   1.000
_cell.length_b   1.000
_cell.length_c   1.000
_cell.angle_alpha   90.00
_cell.angle_beta   90.00
_cell.angle_gamma   90.00
#
_symmetry.space_group_name_H-M   'P 1'
#
loop_
_entity.id
_entity.type
_entity.pdbx_description
1 polymer ?
#
loop_
_entity_poly.entity_id
_entity_poly.type
_entity_poly.pdbx_seq_one_letter_code
_entity_poly.pdbx_strand_id
1 'polypeptide(L)'
;QVISDDTSKKMNEYLEYNTERQGAAAGYISGYKVAGKTGTSEKKGVTKVESSFSEDYISSFCGFAPADDPQIAMLVFFDTPDGDAYYGSQVSSPVFINIMSEVLPYLDVKTSYTDEELGYVDASAGDYTGVSVDEAKTAVEADGFTATVKGNGSTVISQIPTVSSGLQKGGSIVLYTAVSYTHLRAHET
;
A
#
# COMPACT_ATOMS: atom_id res chain seq x y z
N GLN A 1 -3.39 28.30 -10.67
CA GLN A 1 -4.48 27.45 -10.18
C GLN A 1 -5.28 26.92 -11.36
N VAL A 2 -5.52 25.62 -11.45
CA VAL A 2 -6.20 24.95 -12.56
C VAL A 2 -7.71 24.81 -12.27
N ILE A 3 -8.07 24.52 -11.03
CA ILE A 3 -9.44 24.40 -10.53
C ILE A 3 -9.59 25.18 -9.22
N SER A 4 -10.83 25.53 -8.86
CA SER A 4 -11.09 26.20 -7.58
C SER A 4 -10.90 25.26 -6.40
N ASP A 5 -10.66 25.80 -5.21
CA ASP A 5 -10.51 25.01 -3.98
C ASP A 5 -11.77 24.19 -3.68
N ASP A 6 -12.95 24.74 -3.92
CA ASP A 6 -14.23 24.03 -3.76
C ASP A 6 -14.35 22.84 -4.72
N THR A 7 -13.90 23.02 -5.97
CA THR A 7 -13.88 21.94 -6.96
C THR A 7 -12.89 20.85 -6.54
N SER A 8 -11.70 21.26 -6.07
CA SER A 8 -10.68 20.33 -5.56
C SER A 8 -11.21 19.49 -4.41
N LYS A 9 -11.83 20.12 -3.40
CA LYS A 9 -12.42 19.42 -2.25
C LYS A 9 -13.48 18.41 -2.68
N LYS A 10 -14.41 18.80 -3.56
CA LYS A 10 -15.43 17.88 -4.08
C LYS A 10 -14.84 16.72 -4.86
N MET A 11 -13.78 16.95 -5.63
CA MET A 11 -13.09 15.89 -6.34
C MET A 11 -12.41 14.91 -5.37
N ASN A 12 -11.81 15.41 -4.29
CA ASN A 12 -11.23 14.56 -3.25
C ASN A 12 -12.30 13.66 -2.63
N GLU A 13 -13.45 14.20 -2.25
CA GLU A 13 -14.59 13.45 -1.71
C GLU A 13 -15.08 12.36 -2.68
N TYR A 14 -15.22 12.68 -3.97
CA TYR A 14 -15.64 11.69 -4.97
C TYR A 14 -14.60 10.60 -5.22
N LEU A 15 -13.32 10.96 -5.22
CA LEU A 15 -12.24 10.01 -5.41
C LEU A 15 -12.05 9.10 -4.18
N GLU A 16 -12.25 9.63 -2.97
CA GLU A 16 -12.29 8.87 -1.72
C GLU A 16 -13.47 7.89 -1.74
N TYR A 17 -14.69 8.37 -2.03
CA TYR A 17 -15.86 7.51 -2.17
C TYR A 17 -15.67 6.39 -3.22
N ASN A 18 -14.97 6.69 -4.32
CA ASN A 18 -14.67 5.70 -5.36
C ASN A 18 -13.78 4.57 -4.86
N THR A 19 -12.81 4.85 -3.98
CA THR A 19 -11.94 3.82 -3.38
C THR A 19 -12.64 2.99 -2.31
N GLU A 20 -13.53 3.60 -1.53
CA GLU A 20 -14.23 2.92 -0.44
C GLU A 20 -15.36 2.01 -0.91
N ARG A 21 -16.14 2.44 -1.93
CA ARG A 21 -17.43 1.83 -2.27
C ARG A 21 -17.46 1.06 -3.58
N GLN A 22 -16.58 1.34 -4.49
CA GLN A 22 -16.56 0.71 -5.82
C GLN A 22 -15.79 -0.61 -5.83
N GLY A 23 -16.26 -1.58 -5.04
CA GLY A 23 -15.80 -2.95 -5.14
C GLY A 23 -14.40 -3.15 -4.60
N ALA A 24 -14.34 -3.28 -3.34
CA ALA A 24 -13.39 -4.05 -2.50
C ALA A 24 -11.87 -3.97 -2.79
N ALA A 25 -11.42 -3.40 -3.90
CA ALA A 25 -10.03 -3.54 -4.28
C ALA A 25 -9.41 -2.28 -4.87
N ALA A 26 -10.17 -1.22 -5.09
CA ALA A 26 -9.64 -0.10 -5.85
C ALA A 26 -8.96 0.98 -4.98
N GLY A 27 -8.06 0.56 -4.08
CA GLY A 27 -7.21 1.49 -3.33
C GLY A 27 -7.59 1.66 -1.86
N TYR A 28 -8.58 0.91 -1.35
CA TYR A 28 -8.97 0.99 0.06
C TYR A 28 -7.88 0.49 0.99
N ILE A 29 -7.55 1.29 1.99
CA ILE A 29 -6.62 0.95 3.08
C ILE A 29 -7.28 1.37 4.39
N SER A 30 -7.58 0.39 5.26
CA SER A 30 -8.27 0.65 6.53
C SER A 30 -7.55 1.68 7.38
N GLY A 31 -8.30 2.62 7.93
CA GLY A 31 -7.78 3.72 8.74
C GLY A 31 -7.11 4.85 7.94
N TYR A 32 -7.01 4.73 6.62
CA TYR A 32 -6.49 5.80 5.77
C TYR A 32 -7.50 6.21 4.71
N LYS A 33 -7.76 7.50 4.62
CA LYS A 33 -8.63 8.09 3.61
C LYS A 33 -7.87 8.16 2.29
N VAL A 34 -8.00 7.15 1.47
CA VAL A 34 -7.36 7.09 0.16
C VAL A 34 -8.31 7.62 -0.91
N ALA A 35 -7.89 8.58 -1.68
CA ALA A 35 -8.59 9.05 -2.87
C ALA A 35 -7.87 8.54 -4.12
N GLY A 36 -8.60 7.98 -5.08
CA GLY A 36 -7.95 7.44 -6.27
C GLY A 36 -8.87 6.94 -7.36
N LYS A 37 -8.25 6.57 -8.49
CA LYS A 37 -8.94 6.07 -9.66
C LYS A 37 -8.11 5.04 -10.42
N THR A 38 -8.74 3.95 -10.78
CA THR A 38 -8.22 2.96 -11.72
C THR A 38 -8.27 3.49 -13.15
N GLY A 39 -7.34 3.04 -13.98
CA GLY A 39 -7.38 3.20 -15.42
C GLY A 39 -7.06 1.90 -16.12
N THR A 40 -7.69 1.69 -17.26
CA THR A 40 -7.40 0.61 -18.20
C THR A 40 -7.46 1.21 -19.59
N SER A 41 -6.32 1.38 -20.23
CA SER A 41 -6.20 2.07 -21.51
C SER A 41 -5.79 1.09 -22.59
N GLU A 42 -6.57 1.01 -23.66
CA GLU A 42 -6.20 0.24 -24.84
C GLU A 42 -5.10 0.97 -25.63
N LYS A 43 -4.09 0.24 -26.05
CA LYS A 43 -2.99 0.77 -26.85
C LYS A 43 -3.44 0.99 -28.29
N LYS A 44 -3.18 2.18 -28.84
CA LYS A 44 -3.48 2.51 -30.22
C LYS A 44 -2.36 2.03 -31.14
N GLY A 45 -2.74 1.41 -32.27
CA GLY A 45 -1.80 1.03 -33.34
C GLY A 45 -1.08 -0.31 -33.12
N VAL A 46 -1.45 -1.07 -32.12
CA VAL A 46 -0.99 -2.44 -31.94
C VAL A 46 -1.84 -3.34 -32.81
N THR A 47 -1.19 -4.17 -33.65
CA THR A 47 -1.89 -5.19 -34.43
C THR A 47 -2.35 -6.27 -33.44
N LYS A 48 -3.67 -6.45 -33.30
CA LYS A 48 -4.23 -7.47 -32.39
C LYS A 48 -3.69 -8.85 -32.76
N VAL A 49 -2.94 -9.44 -31.86
CA VAL A 49 -2.51 -10.82 -31.93
C VAL A 49 -3.58 -11.65 -31.25
N GLU A 50 -4.19 -12.60 -31.90
CA GLU A 50 -5.35 -13.39 -31.44
C GLU A 50 -5.09 -14.19 -30.14
N SER A 51 -3.90 -14.12 -29.56
CA SER A 51 -3.48 -15.01 -28.47
C SER A 51 -3.36 -14.40 -27.09
N SER A 52 -3.43 -13.06 -26.93
CA SER A 52 -3.34 -12.44 -25.59
C SER A 52 -4.04 -11.09 -25.54
N PHE A 53 -5.14 -11.00 -24.79
CA PHE A 53 -5.87 -9.73 -24.56
C PHE A 53 -5.07 -8.73 -23.72
N SER A 54 -4.12 -9.17 -22.91
CA SER A 54 -3.36 -8.31 -21.99
C SER A 54 -2.30 -7.45 -22.71
N GLU A 55 -1.81 -7.89 -23.86
CA GLU A 55 -0.75 -7.18 -24.61
C GLU A 55 -1.20 -5.83 -25.18
N ASP A 56 -2.51 -5.62 -25.31
CA ASP A 56 -3.09 -4.42 -25.89
C ASP A 56 -3.40 -3.32 -24.84
N TYR A 57 -3.14 -3.57 -23.55
CA TYR A 57 -3.59 -2.68 -22.48
C TYR A 57 -2.45 -2.10 -21.63
N ILE A 58 -2.74 -0.92 -21.07
CA ILE A 58 -2.02 -0.33 -19.95
C ILE A 58 -2.96 -0.34 -18.75
N SER A 59 -2.59 -1.06 -17.72
CA SER A 59 -3.26 -1.07 -16.42
C SER A 59 -2.71 0.03 -15.54
N SER A 60 -3.55 0.80 -14.86
CA SER A 60 -3.06 1.86 -13.98
C SER A 60 -3.95 2.08 -12.76
N PHE A 61 -3.34 2.63 -11.71
CA PHE A 61 -4.01 3.24 -10.57
C PHE A 61 -3.27 4.50 -10.17
N CYS A 62 -4.00 5.61 -10.05
CA CYS A 62 -3.49 6.87 -9.52
C CYS A 62 -4.27 7.22 -8.26
N GLY A 63 -3.57 7.50 -7.17
CA GLY A 63 -4.21 7.85 -5.92
C GLY A 63 -3.31 8.70 -5.03
N PHE A 64 -3.91 9.26 -3.99
CA PHE A 64 -3.24 10.05 -2.97
C PHE A 64 -3.89 9.83 -1.61
N ALA A 65 -3.16 10.12 -0.55
CA ALA A 65 -3.64 10.01 0.82
C ALA A 65 -2.91 10.99 1.77
N PRO A 66 -3.57 11.42 2.87
CA PRO A 66 -5.02 11.37 3.10
C PRO A 66 -5.81 12.19 2.07
N ALA A 67 -7.07 11.85 1.83
CA ALA A 67 -7.90 12.57 0.84
C ALA A 67 -8.19 14.02 1.24
N ASP A 68 -8.32 14.27 2.54
CA ASP A 68 -8.63 15.58 3.14
C ASP A 68 -7.37 16.46 3.35
N ASP A 69 -6.19 15.86 3.50
CA ASP A 69 -4.90 16.56 3.65
C ASP A 69 -3.78 15.77 2.95
N PRO A 70 -3.69 15.80 1.61
CA PRO A 70 -2.79 14.95 0.84
C PRO A 70 -1.32 15.14 1.20
N GLN A 71 -0.67 14.07 1.68
CA GLN A 71 0.75 14.03 2.02
C GLN A 71 1.56 13.33 0.93
N ILE A 72 0.95 12.40 0.21
CA ILE A 72 1.60 11.63 -0.84
C ILE A 72 0.62 11.31 -1.96
N ALA A 73 1.10 11.41 -3.20
CA ALA A 73 0.41 10.91 -4.38
C ALA A 73 1.29 9.89 -5.10
N MET A 74 0.67 8.84 -5.61
CA MET A 74 1.37 7.77 -6.31
C MET A 74 0.59 7.33 -7.56
N LEU A 75 1.32 7.11 -8.64
CA LEU A 75 0.85 6.46 -9.85
C LEU A 75 1.56 5.13 -10.01
N VAL A 76 0.78 4.07 -10.11
CA VAL A 76 1.25 2.73 -10.51
C VAL A 76 0.66 2.41 -11.86
N PHE A 77 1.51 1.96 -12.80
CA PHE A 77 1.03 1.49 -14.08
C PHE A 77 1.87 0.32 -14.58
N PHE A 78 1.23 -0.56 -15.33
CA PHE A 78 1.84 -1.68 -16.01
C PHE A 78 1.52 -1.58 -17.50
N ASP A 79 2.55 -1.50 -18.31
CA ASP A 79 2.44 -1.59 -19.74
C ASP A 79 2.49 -3.07 -20.15
N THR A 80 1.48 -3.54 -20.82
CA THR A 80 1.38 -4.94 -21.23
C THR A 80 1.49 -5.89 -20.02
N PRO A 81 0.54 -5.85 -19.06
CA PRO A 81 0.57 -6.77 -17.94
C PRO A 81 0.52 -8.22 -18.42
N ASP A 82 1.39 -9.05 -17.83
CA ASP A 82 1.46 -10.47 -18.18
C ASP A 82 0.27 -11.23 -17.57
N GLY A 83 -0.26 -12.23 -18.30
CA GLY A 83 -1.36 -13.07 -17.89
C GLY A 83 -2.74 -12.58 -18.36
N ASP A 84 -3.81 -13.14 -17.75
CA ASP A 84 -5.20 -12.91 -18.16
C ASP A 84 -5.83 -11.64 -17.56
N ALA A 85 -5.17 -11.02 -16.59
CA ALA A 85 -5.65 -9.82 -15.90
C ALA A 85 -5.01 -8.56 -16.49
N TYR A 86 -5.85 -7.59 -16.88
CA TYR A 86 -5.40 -6.30 -17.43
C TYR A 86 -6.12 -5.08 -16.84
N TYR A 87 -7.14 -5.29 -16.01
CA TYR A 87 -7.84 -4.20 -15.37
C TYR A 87 -7.00 -3.53 -14.27
N GLY A 88 -7.04 -2.20 -14.17
CA GLY A 88 -6.34 -1.44 -13.14
C GLY A 88 -6.67 -1.89 -11.73
N SER A 89 -7.90 -2.31 -11.45
CA SER A 89 -8.32 -2.86 -10.16
C SER A 89 -7.69 -4.22 -9.83
N GLN A 90 -7.33 -5.00 -10.83
CA GLN A 90 -6.76 -6.34 -10.65
C GLN A 90 -5.22 -6.34 -10.61
N VAL A 91 -4.59 -5.42 -11.34
CA VAL A 91 -3.14 -5.41 -11.54
C VAL A 91 -2.48 -4.28 -10.75
N SER A 92 -2.90 -3.04 -10.97
CA SER A 92 -2.22 -1.86 -10.42
C SER A 92 -2.67 -1.50 -9.00
N SER A 93 -3.95 -1.66 -8.67
CA SER A 93 -4.48 -1.34 -7.34
C SER A 93 -3.85 -2.17 -6.22
N PRO A 94 -3.68 -3.50 -6.33
CA PRO A 94 -3.05 -4.29 -5.27
C PRO A 94 -1.62 -3.84 -4.98
N VAL A 95 -0.87 -3.47 -6.02
CA VAL A 95 0.50 -2.96 -5.86
C VAL A 95 0.50 -1.58 -5.19
N PHE A 96 -0.43 -0.69 -5.59
CA PHE A 96 -0.63 0.60 -4.93
C PHE A 96 -0.94 0.41 -3.43
N ILE A 97 -1.90 -0.46 -3.09
CA ILE A 97 -2.30 -0.75 -1.70
C ILE A 97 -1.10 -1.25 -0.90
N ASN A 98 -0.35 -2.22 -1.42
CA ASN A 98 0.80 -2.78 -0.73
C ASN A 98 1.87 -1.73 -0.43
N ILE A 99 2.21 -0.88 -1.40
CA ILE A 99 3.20 0.18 -1.22
C ILE A 99 2.69 1.23 -0.24
N MET A 100 1.45 1.72 -0.42
CA MET A 100 0.89 2.78 0.42
C MET A 100 0.68 2.31 1.87
N SER A 101 0.34 1.05 2.09
CA SER A 101 0.21 0.48 3.43
C SER A 101 1.54 0.48 4.22
N GLU A 102 2.67 0.45 3.53
CA GLU A 102 3.99 0.61 4.15
C GLU A 102 4.42 2.09 4.25
N VAL A 103 4.09 2.90 3.24
CA VAL A 103 4.56 4.28 3.13
C VAL A 103 3.79 5.23 4.06
N LEU A 104 2.48 5.07 4.20
CA LEU A 104 1.66 5.97 5.03
C LEU A 104 2.08 5.96 6.51
N PRO A 105 2.24 4.78 7.15
CA PRO A 105 2.79 4.75 8.51
C PRO A 105 4.25 5.24 8.58
N TYR A 106 5.07 4.95 7.57
CA TYR A 106 6.45 5.45 7.51
C TYR A 106 6.53 6.98 7.49
N LEU A 107 5.58 7.64 6.84
CA LEU A 107 5.45 9.10 6.82
C LEU A 107 4.74 9.66 8.07
N ASP A 108 4.44 8.82 9.05
CA ASP A 108 3.70 9.18 10.26
C ASP A 108 2.30 9.77 9.98
N VAL A 109 1.69 9.38 8.87
CA VAL A 109 0.31 9.74 8.55
C VAL A 109 -0.61 9.08 9.57
N LYS A 110 -1.39 9.89 10.26
CA LYS A 110 -2.28 9.38 11.33
C LYS A 110 -3.46 8.62 10.73
N THR A 111 -3.79 7.52 11.36
CA THR A 111 -4.99 6.76 11.02
C THR A 111 -6.26 7.50 11.48
N SER A 112 -7.30 7.40 10.66
CA SER A 112 -8.64 7.93 10.95
C SER A 112 -9.66 6.86 10.56
N TYR A 113 -10.08 6.07 11.54
CA TYR A 113 -11.04 4.99 11.33
C TYR A 113 -12.47 5.49 11.35
N THR A 114 -13.31 4.96 10.48
CA THR A 114 -14.76 5.10 10.56
C THR A 114 -15.32 4.25 11.70
N ASP A 115 -16.57 4.52 12.14
CA ASP A 115 -17.23 3.70 13.17
C ASP A 115 -17.36 2.22 12.74
N GLU A 116 -17.52 1.97 11.45
CA GLU A 116 -17.56 0.62 10.89
C GLU A 116 -16.20 -0.06 10.99
N GLU A 117 -15.13 0.65 10.61
CA GLU A 117 -13.75 0.14 10.72
C GLU A 117 -13.35 -0.10 12.18
N LEU A 118 -13.75 0.78 13.11
CA LEU A 118 -13.50 0.60 14.55
C LEU A 118 -14.16 -0.68 15.08
N GLY A 119 -15.25 -1.13 14.49
CA GLY A 119 -15.87 -2.43 14.81
C GLY A 119 -14.98 -3.64 14.42
N TYR A 120 -13.97 -3.45 13.58
CA TYR A 120 -13.00 -4.47 13.16
C TYR A 120 -11.60 -4.30 13.75
N VAL A 121 -11.35 -3.18 14.45
CA VAL A 121 -10.06 -2.94 15.13
C VAL A 121 -10.08 -3.62 16.49
N ASP A 122 -9.45 -4.78 16.60
CA ASP A 122 -9.47 -5.62 17.79
C ASP A 122 -8.30 -5.37 18.73
N ALA A 123 -7.21 -4.81 18.23
CA ALA A 123 -5.95 -4.68 18.95
C ALA A 123 -5.11 -3.50 18.43
N SER A 124 -4.09 -3.12 19.18
CA SER A 124 -3.12 -2.10 18.79
C SER A 124 -1.73 -2.72 18.69
N ALA A 125 -0.94 -2.27 17.71
CA ALA A 125 0.46 -2.69 17.60
C ALA A 125 1.25 -2.32 18.85
N GLY A 126 1.94 -3.31 19.43
CA GLY A 126 2.93 -3.10 20.48
C GLY A 126 4.22 -2.46 19.95
N ASP A 127 5.17 -2.18 20.83
CA ASP A 127 6.53 -1.80 20.42
C ASP A 127 7.41 -3.05 20.37
N TYR A 128 7.85 -3.41 19.19
CA TYR A 128 8.70 -4.57 18.91
C TYR A 128 10.11 -4.16 18.48
N THR A 129 10.47 -2.89 18.66
CA THR A 129 11.79 -2.37 18.29
C THR A 129 12.82 -2.54 19.40
N GLY A 130 14.12 -2.53 19.06
CA GLY A 130 15.22 -2.62 20.01
C GLY A 130 15.49 -4.00 20.60
N VAL A 131 14.66 -5.01 20.29
CA VAL A 131 14.83 -6.39 20.73
C VAL A 131 15.32 -7.31 19.60
N SER A 132 15.69 -8.53 19.93
CA SER A 132 16.08 -9.52 18.91
C SER A 132 14.90 -9.88 17.99
N VAL A 133 15.20 -10.33 16.78
CA VAL A 133 14.17 -10.75 15.81
C VAL A 133 13.28 -11.85 16.38
N ASP A 134 13.86 -12.81 17.13
CA ASP A 134 13.10 -13.93 17.67
C ASP A 134 12.18 -13.48 18.83
N GLU A 135 12.66 -12.59 19.69
CA GLU A 135 11.83 -11.97 20.73
C GLU A 135 10.70 -11.15 20.14
N ALA A 136 11.00 -10.32 19.12
CA ALA A 136 10.00 -9.52 18.43
C ALA A 136 8.91 -10.38 17.78
N LYS A 137 9.28 -11.45 17.06
CA LYS A 137 8.32 -12.40 16.48
C LYS A 137 7.41 -13.02 17.53
N THR A 138 8.01 -13.49 18.63
CA THR A 138 7.26 -14.09 19.75
C THR A 138 6.26 -13.10 20.34
N ALA A 139 6.68 -11.84 20.53
CA ALA A 139 5.80 -10.78 21.05
C ALA A 139 4.66 -10.44 20.06
N VAL A 140 4.96 -10.31 18.77
CA VAL A 140 3.96 -10.06 17.72
C VAL A 140 2.91 -11.18 17.69
N GLU A 141 3.34 -12.44 17.75
CA GLU A 141 2.45 -13.60 17.78
C GLU A 141 1.61 -13.66 19.06
N ALA A 142 2.19 -13.31 20.21
CA ALA A 142 1.49 -13.25 21.49
C ALA A 142 0.39 -12.17 21.49
N ASP A 143 0.61 -11.05 20.79
CA ASP A 143 -0.37 -9.99 20.59
C ASP A 143 -1.44 -10.35 19.53
N GLY A 144 -1.33 -11.52 18.91
CA GLY A 144 -2.29 -12.06 17.95
C GLY A 144 -2.08 -11.58 16.51
N PHE A 145 -0.87 -11.12 16.18
CA PHE A 145 -0.49 -10.65 14.84
C PHE A 145 0.46 -11.63 14.14
N THR A 146 0.73 -11.37 12.87
CA THR A 146 1.69 -12.14 12.06
C THR A 146 2.93 -11.30 11.81
N ALA A 147 4.12 -11.83 12.12
CA ALA A 147 5.38 -11.13 11.91
C ALA A 147 5.97 -11.42 10.53
N THR A 148 6.38 -10.35 9.82
CA THR A 148 7.20 -10.44 8.59
C THR A 148 8.50 -9.69 8.83
N VAL A 149 9.66 -10.32 8.61
CA VAL A 149 10.97 -9.69 8.83
C VAL A 149 11.58 -9.27 7.50
N LYS A 150 12.04 -8.02 7.43
CA LYS A 150 12.80 -7.47 6.30
C LYS A 150 14.19 -7.04 6.77
N GLY A 151 15.22 -7.52 6.10
CA GLY A 151 16.63 -7.34 6.45
C GLY A 151 17.26 -8.63 6.98
N ASN A 152 18.53 -8.56 7.36
CA ASN A 152 19.33 -9.70 7.82
C ASN A 152 20.08 -9.42 9.15
N GLY A 153 19.74 -8.34 9.82
CA GLY A 153 20.25 -8.00 11.14
C GLY A 153 19.59 -8.84 12.23
N SER A 154 20.22 -8.90 13.40
CA SER A 154 19.73 -9.65 14.55
C SER A 154 18.75 -8.87 15.45
N THR A 155 18.66 -7.54 15.26
CA THR A 155 17.86 -6.66 16.10
C THR A 155 16.87 -5.88 15.23
N VAL A 156 15.65 -5.73 15.70
CA VAL A 156 14.61 -4.93 15.04
C VAL A 156 14.90 -3.45 15.27
N ILE A 157 15.04 -2.69 14.19
CA ILE A 157 15.33 -1.25 14.23
C ILE A 157 14.09 -0.38 13.97
N SER A 158 13.10 -0.91 13.29
CA SER A 158 11.81 -0.26 13.08
C SER A 158 10.72 -1.27 12.75
N GLN A 159 9.47 -0.85 12.83
CA GLN A 159 8.30 -1.67 12.53
C GLN A 159 7.24 -0.90 11.76
N ILE A 160 6.42 -1.62 11.01
CA ILE A 160 5.22 -1.11 10.36
C ILE A 160 4.08 -2.11 10.60
N PRO A 161 2.89 -1.65 11.08
CA PRO A 161 2.56 -0.28 11.49
C PRO A 161 3.33 0.20 12.73
N THR A 162 3.29 1.51 12.95
CA THR A 162 3.90 2.13 14.14
C THR A 162 3.19 1.71 15.42
N VAL A 163 3.86 1.90 16.55
CA VAL A 163 3.32 1.64 17.89
C VAL A 163 1.95 2.31 18.07
N SER A 164 1.02 1.59 18.70
CA SER A 164 -0.36 2.03 18.97
C SER A 164 -1.26 2.17 17.72
N SER A 165 -0.80 1.78 16.53
CA SER A 165 -1.69 1.70 15.37
C SER A 165 -2.73 0.62 15.58
N GLY A 166 -4.00 0.92 15.28
CA GLY A 166 -5.09 -0.05 15.32
C GLY A 166 -4.94 -1.11 14.22
N LEU A 167 -5.15 -2.36 14.57
CA LEU A 167 -5.04 -3.51 13.69
C LEU A 167 -6.19 -4.49 13.91
N GLN A 168 -6.54 -5.21 12.86
CA GLN A 168 -7.35 -6.41 12.99
C GLN A 168 -6.52 -7.56 13.56
N LYS A 169 -7.13 -8.40 14.36
CA LYS A 169 -6.51 -9.63 14.86
C LYS A 169 -6.05 -10.49 13.68
N GLY A 170 -4.81 -10.99 13.73
CA GLY A 170 -4.18 -11.69 12.61
C GLY A 170 -3.54 -10.80 11.55
N GLY A 171 -3.62 -9.46 11.71
CA GLY A 171 -2.93 -8.50 10.85
C GLY A 171 -1.41 -8.70 10.82
N SER A 172 -0.75 -8.14 9.82
CA SER A 172 0.71 -8.30 9.66
C SER A 172 1.47 -7.11 10.24
N ILE A 173 2.52 -7.43 11.00
CA ILE A 173 3.56 -6.49 11.45
C ILE A 173 4.82 -6.76 10.66
N VAL A 174 5.33 -5.76 9.97
CA VAL A 174 6.62 -5.81 9.28
C VAL A 174 7.71 -5.30 10.22
N LEU A 175 8.69 -6.15 10.51
CA LEU A 175 9.83 -5.86 11.37
C LEU A 175 11.06 -5.62 10.49
N TYR A 176 11.64 -4.44 10.56
CA TYR A 176 12.84 -4.09 9.80
C TYR A 176 14.08 -4.27 10.66
N THR A 177 15.11 -4.89 10.09
CA THR A 177 16.44 -5.03 10.68
C THR A 177 17.48 -4.35 9.82
N ALA A 178 18.70 -4.18 10.34
CA ALA A 178 19.80 -3.65 9.52
C ALA A 178 20.01 -4.52 8.27
N VAL A 179 20.23 -3.87 7.12
CA VAL A 179 20.64 -4.53 5.87
C VAL A 179 22.16 -4.44 5.76
N SER A 180 22.84 -5.58 5.78
CA SER A 180 24.26 -5.63 5.44
C SER A 180 24.39 -5.63 3.92
N TYR A 181 24.83 -4.50 3.36
CA TYR A 181 25.28 -4.48 1.98
C TYR A 181 26.65 -5.13 1.91
N THR A 182 26.73 -6.37 1.46
CA THR A 182 27.99 -6.91 0.94
C THR A 182 28.31 -6.13 -0.34
N HIS A 183 29.29 -5.24 -0.27
CA HIS A 183 29.81 -4.56 -1.45
C HIS A 183 30.24 -5.63 -2.46
N LEU A 184 29.52 -5.70 -3.59
CA LEU A 184 30.09 -6.27 -4.80
C LEU A 184 31.32 -5.41 -5.13
N ARG A 185 32.51 -5.91 -4.83
CA ARG A 185 33.73 -5.33 -5.37
C ARG A 185 33.61 -5.41 -6.88
N ALA A 186 33.53 -4.25 -7.52
CA ALA A 186 33.80 -4.16 -8.94
C ALA A 186 35.19 -4.72 -9.15
N HIS A 187 35.30 -5.80 -9.89
CA HIS A 187 36.58 -6.26 -10.41
C HIS A 187 37.04 -5.20 -11.43
N GLU A 188 37.98 -4.39 -11.03
CA GLU A 188 38.80 -3.64 -11.95
C GLU A 188 39.65 -4.66 -12.73
N THR A 189 39.40 -4.77 -14.03
CA THR A 189 40.29 -5.35 -15.03
C THR A 189 40.77 -4.26 -15.94
#